data_a8ec0ea2069caca117a7235452900851
#
_entry.id   a8ec0ea2069caca117a7235452900851
#
_cell.length_a   1.000
_cell.length_b   1.000
_cell.length_c   1.000
_cell.angle_alpha   90.00
_cell.angle_beta   90.00
_cell.angle_gamma   90.00
#
_symmetry.space_group_name_H-M   'P 1'
#
loop_
_entity.id
_entity.type
_entity.pdbx_description
1 polymer ?
#
loop_
_entity_poly.entity_id
_entity_poly.type
_entity_poly.pdbx_seq_one_letter_code
_entity_poly.pdbx_strand_id
1 'polypeptide(L)'
;YFSASVLALFAPSLQWLVAARLLQALGGAAGITLGRAIVRDIAPPDRVTRDLALLNLLTLVGPGLSPIVGAYLADHFGWRAIYVFLVCIGSAMLFCAWKLLPETNLNRRPLAITRIALDYGSLLANPRFAAFMLGGACSSTALYPYLATAPYIVHEQLGLPIRYVGWFAASTIVGAGLGTFLTRKLAGRWPAERFLYIGSGLGLGLATLFLCIQALGWLSAPLLLALMVVMTFGAGMASPAALSRALGATTPALAGTAAGLYGFAQMAMGAVGTMLVGFGEVPALACAVTQICITGLALSSYRFAAACPVKS
;
A
#
# COMPACT_ATOMS: atom_id res chain seq x y z
N TYR A 1 -0.28 18.17 6.83
CA TYR A 1 -0.83 17.81 5.53
C TYR A 1 -1.23 19.05 4.71
N PHE A 2 -2.14 19.91 5.24
CA PHE A 2 -2.64 21.12 4.56
C PHE A 2 -1.51 22.04 4.08
N SER A 3 -0.63 22.49 4.98
CA SER A 3 0.50 23.36 4.64
C SER A 3 1.42 22.75 3.57
N ALA A 4 1.64 21.44 3.64
CA ALA A 4 2.43 20.71 2.65
C ALA A 4 1.73 20.64 1.28
N SER A 5 0.40 20.53 1.26
CA SER A 5 -0.39 20.58 0.01
C SER A 5 -0.29 21.97 -0.66
N VAL A 6 -0.33 23.06 0.14
CA VAL A 6 -0.12 24.41 -0.35
C VAL A 6 1.29 24.58 -0.92
N LEU A 7 2.33 24.10 -0.21
CA LEU A 7 3.71 24.12 -0.70
C LEU A 7 3.87 23.37 -2.03
N ALA A 8 3.19 22.23 -2.18
CA ALA A 8 3.20 21.44 -3.40
C ALA A 8 2.51 22.14 -4.57
N LEU A 9 1.42 22.89 -4.32
CA LEU A 9 0.69 23.66 -5.34
C LEU A 9 1.57 24.72 -5.99
N PHE A 10 2.39 25.40 -5.19
CA PHE A 10 3.29 26.47 -5.64
C PHE A 10 4.72 25.98 -5.91
N ALA A 11 4.93 24.67 -6.08
CA ALA A 11 6.25 24.10 -6.30
C ALA A 11 6.93 24.67 -7.58
N PRO A 12 8.08 25.34 -7.45
CA PRO A 12 8.81 25.89 -8.59
C PRO A 12 9.71 24.86 -9.27
N SER A 13 10.02 23.74 -8.59
CA SER A 13 10.90 22.69 -9.09
C SER A 13 10.46 21.31 -8.62
N LEU A 14 10.95 20.27 -9.30
CA LEU A 14 10.70 18.88 -8.92
C LEU A 14 11.20 18.56 -7.50
N GLN A 15 12.37 19.07 -7.14
CA GLN A 15 12.95 18.85 -5.81
C GLN A 15 12.08 19.45 -4.70
N TRP A 16 11.55 20.66 -4.93
CA TRP A 16 10.60 21.29 -4.04
C TRP A 16 9.33 20.47 -3.89
N LEU A 17 8.82 19.95 -5.00
CA LEU A 17 7.65 19.10 -5.03
C LEU A 17 7.86 17.81 -4.21
N VAL A 18 9.02 17.17 -4.36
CA VAL A 18 9.38 15.97 -3.58
C VAL A 18 9.43 16.28 -2.08
N ALA A 19 10.06 17.41 -1.68
CA ALA A 19 10.11 17.83 -0.29
C ALA A 19 8.69 18.09 0.29
N ALA A 20 7.85 18.78 -0.47
CA ALA A 20 6.46 19.01 -0.08
C ALA A 20 5.67 17.70 0.06
N ARG A 21 5.89 16.72 -0.83
CA ARG A 21 5.29 15.39 -0.75
C ARG A 21 5.73 14.61 0.47
N LEU A 22 6.99 14.69 0.88
CA LEU A 22 7.47 14.08 2.13
C LEU A 22 6.73 14.65 3.35
N LEU A 23 6.62 15.97 3.44
CA LEU A 23 5.85 16.61 4.52
C LEU A 23 4.37 16.26 4.48
N GLN A 24 3.79 16.14 3.29
CA GLN A 24 2.40 15.74 3.09
C GLN A 24 2.17 14.29 3.56
N ALA A 25 3.10 13.38 3.26
CA ALA A 25 3.04 11.98 3.69
C ALA A 25 3.12 11.83 5.22
N LEU A 26 4.02 12.59 5.88
CA LEU A 26 4.12 12.62 7.34
C LEU A 26 2.82 13.09 7.98
N GLY A 27 2.22 14.17 7.46
CA GLY A 27 0.94 14.67 7.96
C GLY A 27 -0.23 13.71 7.71
N GLY A 28 -0.24 13.01 6.58
CA GLY A 28 -1.25 12.01 6.25
C GLY A 28 -1.18 10.76 7.12
N ALA A 29 0.03 10.26 7.38
CA ALA A 29 0.27 9.11 8.25
C ALA A 29 -0.21 9.37 9.70
N ALA A 30 0.03 10.58 10.22
CA ALA A 30 -0.48 11.00 11.53
C ALA A 30 -2.01 10.95 11.58
N GLY A 31 -2.71 11.40 10.53
CA GLY A 31 -4.17 11.38 10.47
C GLY A 31 -4.76 9.96 10.58
N ILE A 32 -4.20 8.98 9.85
CA ILE A 32 -4.65 7.59 9.91
C ILE A 32 -4.42 6.98 11.31
N THR A 33 -3.25 7.23 11.89
CA THR A 33 -2.88 6.69 13.19
C THR A 33 -3.74 7.28 14.31
N LEU A 34 -3.90 8.61 14.32
CA LEU A 34 -4.75 9.30 15.28
C LEU A 34 -6.21 8.93 15.14
N GLY A 35 -6.74 8.79 13.92
CA GLY A 35 -8.11 8.37 13.68
C GLY A 35 -8.43 7.01 14.31
N ARG A 36 -7.53 6.04 14.20
CA ARG A 36 -7.68 4.73 14.86
C ARG A 36 -7.61 4.81 16.38
N ALA A 37 -6.73 5.66 16.91
CA ALA A 37 -6.62 5.88 18.36
C ALA A 37 -7.90 6.52 18.91
N ILE A 38 -8.40 7.57 18.28
CA ILE A 38 -9.62 8.28 18.68
C ILE A 38 -10.82 7.33 18.67
N VAL A 39 -11.01 6.55 17.59
CA VAL A 39 -12.10 5.55 17.56
C VAL A 39 -12.02 4.59 18.74
N ARG A 40 -10.83 4.11 19.08
CA ARG A 40 -10.64 3.21 20.22
C ARG A 40 -10.92 3.88 21.57
N ASP A 41 -10.63 5.19 21.68
CA ASP A 41 -10.79 5.93 22.94
C ASP A 41 -12.26 6.32 23.20
N ILE A 42 -13.05 6.58 22.14
CA ILE A 42 -14.45 7.05 22.27
C ILE A 42 -15.50 5.97 22.04
N ALA A 43 -15.17 4.90 21.31
CA ALA A 43 -16.15 3.86 21.00
C ALA A 43 -16.43 2.97 22.22
N PRO A 44 -17.69 2.63 22.51
CA PRO A 44 -18.02 1.64 23.53
C PRO A 44 -17.36 0.29 23.22
N PRO A 45 -16.95 -0.51 24.25
CA PRO A 45 -16.20 -1.75 24.05
C PRO A 45 -16.83 -2.75 23.08
N ASP A 46 -18.16 -2.80 23.03
CA ASP A 46 -18.96 -3.64 22.14
C ASP A 46 -18.93 -3.16 20.67
N ARG A 47 -18.60 -1.90 20.41
CA ARG A 47 -18.62 -1.27 19.08
C ARG A 47 -17.25 -1.00 18.50
N VAL A 48 -16.18 -1.00 19.29
CA VAL A 48 -14.81 -0.69 18.84
C VAL A 48 -14.44 -1.45 17.56
N THR A 49 -14.68 -2.75 17.52
CA THR A 49 -14.35 -3.59 16.35
C THR A 49 -15.13 -3.18 15.10
N ARG A 50 -16.41 -2.85 15.27
CA ARG A 50 -17.28 -2.40 14.17
C ARG A 50 -16.83 -1.05 13.62
N ASP A 51 -16.52 -0.11 14.49
CA ASP A 51 -16.15 1.26 14.11
C ASP A 51 -14.75 1.30 13.48
N LEU A 52 -13.80 0.51 13.97
CA LEU A 52 -12.50 0.30 13.31
C LEU A 52 -12.65 -0.38 11.94
N ALA A 53 -13.58 -1.32 11.79
CA ALA A 53 -13.87 -1.94 10.50
C ALA A 53 -14.45 -0.92 9.50
N LEU A 54 -15.34 -0.05 9.95
CA LEU A 54 -15.88 1.04 9.15
C LEU A 54 -14.77 2.02 8.73
N LEU A 55 -13.89 2.41 9.65
CA LEU A 55 -12.75 3.26 9.34
C LEU A 55 -11.84 2.63 8.27
N ASN A 56 -11.58 1.32 8.39
CA ASN A 56 -10.79 0.60 7.39
C ASN A 56 -11.50 0.55 6.01
N LEU A 57 -12.80 0.38 5.96
CA LEU A 57 -13.56 0.46 4.70
C LEU A 57 -13.45 1.86 4.06
N LEU A 58 -13.60 2.92 4.85
CA LEU A 58 -13.45 4.29 4.37
C LEU A 58 -12.02 4.57 3.85
N THR A 59 -10.99 4.00 4.48
CA THR A 59 -9.60 4.15 4.00
C THR A 59 -9.34 3.45 2.67
N LEU A 60 -10.17 2.47 2.26
CA LEU A 60 -10.08 1.82 0.94
C LEU A 60 -10.71 2.65 -0.18
N VAL A 61 -11.66 3.53 0.14
CA VAL A 61 -12.33 4.39 -0.85
C VAL A 61 -11.34 5.36 -1.50
N GLY A 62 -10.42 5.92 -0.71
CA GLY A 62 -9.41 6.86 -1.21
C GLY A 62 -8.58 6.30 -2.36
N PRO A 63 -7.81 5.21 -2.17
CA PRO A 63 -7.05 4.56 -3.23
C PRO A 63 -7.93 4.11 -4.41
N GLY A 64 -9.22 3.79 -4.17
CA GLY A 64 -10.18 3.40 -5.20
C GLY A 64 -10.55 4.52 -6.15
N LEU A 65 -10.86 5.68 -5.62
CA LEU A 65 -11.34 6.82 -6.40
C LEU A 65 -10.21 7.77 -6.85
N SER A 66 -9.13 7.87 -6.08
CA SER A 66 -8.07 8.86 -6.34
C SER A 66 -7.43 8.77 -7.72
N PRO A 67 -7.17 7.57 -8.31
CA PRO A 67 -6.60 7.51 -9.66
C PRO A 67 -7.55 8.06 -10.73
N ILE A 68 -8.85 7.82 -10.59
CA ILE A 68 -9.88 8.31 -11.54
C ILE A 68 -9.99 9.83 -11.43
N VAL A 69 -10.14 10.35 -10.21
CA VAL A 69 -10.24 11.79 -9.97
C VAL A 69 -8.95 12.50 -10.38
N GLY A 70 -7.79 11.92 -10.03
CA GLY A 70 -6.49 12.48 -10.39
C GLY A 70 -6.26 12.55 -11.89
N ALA A 71 -6.57 11.46 -12.62
CA ALA A 71 -6.44 11.44 -14.08
C ALA A 71 -7.39 12.44 -14.76
N TYR A 72 -8.64 12.54 -14.29
CA TYR A 72 -9.61 13.51 -14.82
C TYR A 72 -9.15 14.95 -14.62
N LEU A 73 -8.69 15.30 -13.40
CA LEU A 73 -8.19 16.64 -13.10
C LEU A 73 -6.94 16.98 -13.91
N ALA A 74 -6.02 16.02 -14.07
CA ALA A 74 -4.79 16.21 -14.84
C ALA A 74 -5.07 16.44 -16.33
N ASP A 75 -6.03 15.68 -16.89
CA ASP A 75 -6.38 15.75 -18.32
C ASP A 75 -7.07 17.08 -18.69
N HIS A 76 -7.98 17.58 -17.83
CA HIS A 76 -8.78 18.77 -18.14
C HIS A 76 -8.20 20.08 -17.63
N PHE A 77 -7.50 20.08 -16.49
CA PHE A 77 -7.05 21.28 -15.78
C PHE A 77 -5.54 21.29 -15.52
N GLY A 78 -4.83 20.24 -15.94
CA GLY A 78 -3.40 20.08 -15.70
C GLY A 78 -3.07 19.58 -14.30
N TRP A 79 -1.83 19.15 -14.10
CA TRP A 79 -1.38 18.48 -12.86
C TRP A 79 -1.53 19.32 -11.59
N ARG A 80 -1.47 20.66 -11.69
CA ARG A 80 -1.64 21.56 -10.53
C ARG A 80 -3.04 21.49 -9.94
N ALA A 81 -4.07 21.19 -10.74
CA ALA A 81 -5.43 21.05 -10.25
C ALA A 81 -5.60 19.95 -9.19
N ILE A 82 -4.75 18.91 -9.25
CA ILE A 82 -4.70 17.86 -8.22
C ILE A 82 -4.33 18.48 -6.87
N TYR A 83 -3.36 19.39 -6.83
CA TYR A 83 -2.95 20.03 -5.58
C TYR A 83 -3.98 21.03 -5.07
N VAL A 84 -4.67 21.75 -5.95
CA VAL A 84 -5.83 22.57 -5.56
C VAL A 84 -6.88 21.71 -4.86
N PHE A 85 -7.24 20.58 -5.44
CA PHE A 85 -8.19 19.64 -4.85
C PHE A 85 -7.72 19.13 -3.48
N LEU A 86 -6.43 18.78 -3.34
CA LEU A 86 -5.85 18.35 -2.06
C LEU A 86 -5.82 19.48 -1.01
N VAL A 87 -5.62 20.73 -1.42
CA VAL A 87 -5.72 21.90 -0.53
C VAL A 87 -7.15 22.07 -0.05
N CYS A 88 -8.14 21.97 -0.93
CA CYS A 88 -9.55 22.05 -0.55
C CYS A 88 -9.95 20.97 0.47
N ILE A 89 -9.57 19.71 0.21
CA ILE A 89 -9.82 18.60 1.15
C ILE A 89 -9.06 18.84 2.46
N GLY A 90 -7.80 19.22 2.41
CA GLY A 90 -6.98 19.50 3.58
C GLY A 90 -7.53 20.62 4.45
N SER A 91 -8.08 21.69 3.82
CA SER A 91 -8.75 22.78 4.51
C SER A 91 -10.02 22.31 5.23
N ALA A 92 -10.85 21.52 4.53
CA ALA A 92 -12.06 20.97 5.10
C ALA A 92 -11.75 20.05 6.29
N MET A 93 -10.75 19.17 6.15
CA MET A 93 -10.29 18.28 7.23
C MET A 93 -9.75 19.05 8.43
N LEU A 94 -8.96 20.10 8.20
CA LEU A 94 -8.42 20.96 9.26
C LEU A 94 -9.55 21.68 10.01
N PHE A 95 -10.52 22.22 9.28
CA PHE A 95 -11.70 22.87 9.86
C PHE A 95 -12.55 21.89 10.69
N CYS A 96 -12.82 20.70 10.15
CA CYS A 96 -13.56 19.67 10.87
C CYS A 96 -12.79 19.20 12.13
N ALA A 97 -11.49 18.98 12.02
CA ALA A 97 -10.68 18.58 13.16
C ALA A 97 -10.68 19.65 14.27
N TRP A 98 -10.55 20.93 13.90
CA TRP A 98 -10.56 22.02 14.86
C TRP A 98 -11.90 22.23 15.55
N LYS A 99 -13.02 22.05 14.83
CA LYS A 99 -14.37 22.34 15.37
C LYS A 99 -15.04 21.13 16.03
N LEU A 100 -14.75 19.91 15.53
CA LEU A 100 -15.52 18.71 15.89
C LEU A 100 -14.74 17.70 16.73
N LEU A 101 -13.40 17.81 16.79
CA LEU A 101 -12.59 16.79 17.45
C LEU A 101 -12.23 17.24 18.88
N PRO A 102 -12.82 16.65 19.92
CA PRO A 102 -12.41 16.90 21.31
C PRO A 102 -11.08 16.19 21.60
N GLU A 103 -10.37 16.65 22.63
CA GLU A 103 -9.21 15.95 23.15
C GLU A 103 -9.66 14.64 23.84
N THR A 104 -9.21 13.51 23.33
CA THR A 104 -9.61 12.17 23.82
C THR A 104 -8.55 11.53 24.71
N ASN A 105 -7.29 11.99 24.64
CA ASN A 105 -6.19 11.41 25.41
C ASN A 105 -6.07 12.07 26.79
N LEU A 106 -6.83 11.55 27.76
CA LEU A 106 -6.81 12.02 29.15
C LEU A 106 -5.58 11.53 29.94
N ASN A 107 -4.93 10.44 29.48
CA ASN A 107 -3.78 9.82 30.16
C ASN A 107 -2.48 9.99 29.33
N ARG A 108 -1.96 11.22 29.30
CA ARG A 108 -0.70 11.52 28.62
C ARG A 108 0.47 10.83 29.32
N ARG A 109 1.07 9.84 28.67
CA ARG A 109 2.32 9.20 29.12
C ARG A 109 3.51 9.83 28.41
N PRO A 110 4.65 10.04 29.11
CA PRO A 110 5.87 10.52 28.46
C PRO A 110 6.34 9.51 27.37
N LEU A 111 6.73 10.03 26.22
CA LEU A 111 7.28 9.22 25.13
C LEU A 111 8.65 8.67 25.55
N ALA A 112 8.72 7.39 25.80
CA ALA A 112 9.98 6.69 26.03
C ALA A 112 10.55 6.22 24.68
N ILE A 113 11.22 7.12 23.94
CA ILE A 113 11.83 6.85 22.62
C ILE A 113 12.75 5.64 22.69
N THR A 114 13.53 5.51 23.77
CA THR A 114 14.43 4.38 24.00
C THR A 114 13.68 3.04 24.02
N ARG A 115 12.51 3.01 24.66
CA ARG A 115 11.68 1.79 24.70
C ARG A 115 11.13 1.42 23.33
N ILE A 116 10.69 2.41 22.56
CA ILE A 116 10.21 2.20 21.18
C ILE A 116 11.34 1.64 20.30
N ALA A 117 12.56 2.17 20.41
CA ALA A 117 13.71 1.67 19.65
C ALA A 117 14.08 0.23 20.04
N LEU A 118 14.01 -0.12 21.34
CA LEU A 118 14.23 -1.49 21.82
C LEU A 118 13.16 -2.45 21.31
N ASP A 119 11.89 -2.04 21.33
CA ASP A 119 10.77 -2.83 20.82
C ASP A 119 10.94 -3.10 19.32
N TYR A 120 11.32 -2.11 18.51
CA TYR A 120 11.64 -2.30 17.10
C TYR A 120 12.84 -3.22 16.89
N GLY A 121 13.92 -3.06 17.69
CA GLY A 121 15.08 -3.94 17.65
C GLY A 121 14.72 -5.39 17.94
N SER A 122 13.89 -5.64 18.95
CA SER A 122 13.43 -6.99 19.32
C SER A 122 12.56 -7.63 18.24
N LEU A 123 11.70 -6.85 17.56
CA LEU A 123 10.87 -7.32 16.46
C LEU A 123 11.71 -7.70 15.24
N LEU A 124 12.67 -6.86 14.85
CA LEU A 124 13.58 -7.13 13.72
C LEU A 124 14.53 -8.29 14.00
N ALA A 125 14.91 -8.51 15.26
CA ALA A 125 15.69 -9.67 15.69
C ALA A 125 14.89 -10.98 15.66
N ASN A 126 13.56 -10.94 15.54
CA ASN A 126 12.74 -12.13 15.34
C ASN A 126 12.69 -12.50 13.84
N PRO A 127 13.42 -13.55 13.40
CA PRO A 127 13.55 -13.85 11.97
C PRO A 127 12.23 -14.24 11.33
N ARG A 128 11.31 -14.83 12.10
CA ARG A 128 9.99 -15.20 11.59
C ARG A 128 9.09 -13.98 11.36
N PHE A 129 9.09 -13.04 12.29
CA PHE A 129 8.40 -11.76 12.12
C PHE A 129 8.97 -10.99 10.92
N ALA A 130 10.30 -10.82 10.87
CA ALA A 130 10.97 -10.08 9.82
C ALA A 130 10.69 -10.67 8.43
N ALA A 131 10.69 -12.01 8.31
CA ALA A 131 10.41 -12.68 7.05
C ALA A 131 8.94 -12.53 6.60
N PHE A 132 7.95 -12.68 7.51
CA PHE A 132 6.55 -12.44 7.16
C PHE A 132 6.29 -10.97 6.86
N MET A 133 6.94 -10.05 7.57
CA MET A 133 6.87 -8.61 7.32
C MET A 133 7.43 -8.28 5.92
N LEU A 134 8.63 -8.76 5.60
CA LEU A 134 9.26 -8.52 4.29
C LEU A 134 8.44 -9.12 3.15
N GLY A 135 8.04 -10.39 3.29
CA GLY A 135 7.21 -11.07 2.30
C GLY A 135 5.87 -10.37 2.08
N GLY A 136 5.22 -9.93 3.16
CA GLY A 136 3.97 -9.20 3.10
C GLY A 136 4.11 -7.79 2.53
N ALA A 137 5.20 -7.10 2.86
CA ALA A 137 5.55 -5.82 2.25
C ALA A 137 5.72 -5.97 0.73
N CYS A 138 6.49 -6.95 0.30
CA CYS A 138 6.70 -7.25 -1.13
C CYS A 138 5.39 -7.62 -1.83
N SER A 139 4.58 -8.53 -1.28
CA SER A 139 3.33 -8.98 -1.91
C SER A 139 2.32 -7.85 -2.08
N SER A 140 2.18 -6.98 -1.07
CA SER A 140 1.19 -5.89 -1.10
C SER A 140 1.62 -4.73 -1.97
N THR A 141 2.92 -4.55 -2.23
CA THR A 141 3.45 -3.41 -2.98
C THR A 141 3.96 -3.74 -4.38
N ALA A 142 3.82 -4.98 -4.83
CA ALA A 142 4.15 -5.40 -6.20
C ALA A 142 3.39 -4.61 -7.28
N LEU A 143 2.31 -3.93 -6.91
CA LEU A 143 1.53 -3.04 -7.76
C LEU A 143 2.22 -1.68 -8.02
N TYR A 144 3.04 -1.17 -7.08
CA TYR A 144 3.59 0.19 -7.17
C TYR A 144 4.47 0.43 -8.40
N PRO A 145 5.34 -0.50 -8.83
CA PRO A 145 6.05 -0.40 -10.10
C PRO A 145 5.13 -0.16 -11.29
N TYR A 146 3.99 -0.87 -11.36
CA TYR A 146 3.02 -0.68 -12.41
C TYR A 146 2.35 0.70 -12.33
N LEU A 147 1.92 1.14 -11.15
CA LEU A 147 1.30 2.47 -10.99
C LEU A 147 2.22 3.60 -11.43
N ALA A 148 3.54 3.44 -11.22
CA ALA A 148 4.54 4.41 -11.64
C ALA A 148 4.72 4.43 -13.18
N THR A 149 4.59 3.28 -13.84
CA THR A 149 4.77 3.15 -15.30
C THR A 149 3.48 3.17 -16.09
N ALA A 150 2.33 3.09 -15.44
CA ALA A 150 1.02 3.06 -16.09
C ALA A 150 0.79 4.22 -17.09
N PRO A 151 1.17 5.49 -16.80
CA PRO A 151 1.04 6.57 -17.79
C PRO A 151 1.80 6.28 -19.08
N TYR A 152 3.05 5.78 -18.97
CA TYR A 152 3.87 5.43 -20.12
C TYR A 152 3.27 4.24 -20.91
N ILE A 153 2.93 3.15 -20.22
CA ILE A 153 2.40 1.94 -20.86
C ILE A 153 1.06 2.22 -21.57
N VAL A 154 0.16 2.95 -20.89
CA VAL A 154 -1.19 3.21 -21.40
C VAL A 154 -1.17 4.26 -22.51
N HIS A 155 -0.41 5.35 -22.33
CA HIS A 155 -0.42 6.46 -23.28
C HIS A 155 0.56 6.28 -24.43
N GLU A 156 1.82 5.99 -24.14
CA GLU A 156 2.86 5.93 -25.17
C GLU A 156 2.94 4.57 -25.88
N GLN A 157 2.79 3.47 -25.13
CA GLN A 157 2.90 2.13 -25.73
C GLN A 157 1.58 1.62 -26.33
N LEU A 158 0.44 1.86 -25.66
CA LEU A 158 -0.88 1.43 -26.17
C LEU A 158 -1.62 2.51 -26.96
N GLY A 159 -1.10 3.74 -27.02
CA GLY A 159 -1.71 4.86 -27.76
C GLY A 159 -3.07 5.33 -27.23
N LEU A 160 -3.39 5.00 -25.97
CA LEU A 160 -4.66 5.36 -25.36
C LEU A 160 -4.59 6.76 -24.69
N PRO A 161 -5.69 7.52 -24.70
CA PRO A 161 -5.77 8.79 -23.96
C PRO A 161 -5.41 8.62 -22.47
N ILE A 162 -4.73 9.63 -21.90
CA ILE A 162 -4.20 9.60 -20.53
C ILE A 162 -5.29 9.37 -19.45
N ARG A 163 -6.53 9.77 -19.74
CA ARG A 163 -7.69 9.51 -18.87
C ARG A 163 -7.92 8.04 -18.56
N TYR A 164 -7.51 7.13 -19.45
CA TYR A 164 -7.64 5.69 -19.22
C TYR A 164 -6.68 5.16 -18.15
N VAL A 165 -5.57 5.84 -17.88
CA VAL A 165 -4.63 5.49 -16.80
C VAL A 165 -5.35 5.33 -15.45
N GLY A 166 -6.27 6.25 -15.15
CA GLY A 166 -7.09 6.18 -13.94
C GLY A 166 -7.95 4.92 -13.86
N TRP A 167 -8.57 4.52 -14.97
CA TRP A 167 -9.39 3.31 -15.05
C TRP A 167 -8.56 2.04 -14.91
N PHE A 168 -7.40 1.98 -15.57
CA PHE A 168 -6.46 0.88 -15.42
C PHE A 168 -5.95 0.74 -13.98
N ALA A 169 -5.62 1.86 -13.32
CA ALA A 169 -5.22 1.86 -11.93
C ALA A 169 -6.38 1.43 -11.00
N ALA A 170 -7.59 1.93 -11.22
CA ALA A 170 -8.77 1.58 -10.43
C ALA A 170 -9.14 0.09 -10.54
N SER A 171 -8.97 -0.52 -11.74
CA SER A 171 -9.25 -1.95 -11.95
C SER A 171 -8.41 -2.87 -11.06
N THR A 172 -7.19 -2.45 -10.70
CA THR A 172 -6.31 -3.21 -9.80
C THR A 172 -6.89 -3.35 -8.40
N ILE A 173 -7.68 -2.36 -7.96
CA ILE A 173 -8.34 -2.39 -6.65
C ILE A 173 -9.46 -3.43 -6.64
N VAL A 174 -10.15 -3.60 -7.76
CA VAL A 174 -11.16 -4.67 -7.91
C VAL A 174 -10.49 -6.03 -7.73
N GLY A 175 -9.36 -6.27 -8.39
CA GLY A 175 -8.59 -7.50 -8.22
C GLY A 175 -8.18 -7.74 -6.75
N ALA A 176 -7.56 -6.75 -6.11
CA ALA A 176 -7.13 -6.84 -4.72
C ALA A 176 -8.33 -7.07 -3.76
N GLY A 177 -9.45 -6.39 -4.00
CA GLY A 177 -10.69 -6.55 -3.23
C GLY A 177 -11.26 -7.97 -3.34
N LEU A 178 -11.33 -8.51 -4.55
CA LEU A 178 -11.80 -9.89 -4.79
C LEU A 178 -10.87 -10.92 -4.12
N GLY A 179 -9.55 -10.73 -4.20
CA GLY A 179 -8.58 -11.59 -3.52
C GLY A 179 -8.74 -11.56 -2.01
N THR A 180 -8.87 -10.38 -1.42
CA THR A 180 -9.13 -10.20 0.02
C THR A 180 -10.47 -10.81 0.45
N PHE A 181 -11.52 -10.61 -0.35
CA PHE A 181 -12.83 -11.21 -0.11
C PHE A 181 -12.77 -12.73 -0.11
N LEU A 182 -12.08 -13.33 -1.09
CA LEU A 182 -11.90 -14.77 -1.17
C LEU A 182 -11.12 -15.31 0.05
N THR A 183 -10.05 -14.63 0.45
CA THR A 183 -9.29 -14.98 1.65
C THR A 183 -10.19 -14.98 2.89
N ARG A 184 -11.01 -13.95 3.06
CA ARG A 184 -11.97 -13.88 4.17
C ARG A 184 -12.96 -15.03 4.15
N LYS A 185 -13.50 -15.40 2.98
CA LYS A 185 -14.48 -16.48 2.82
C LYS A 185 -13.88 -17.87 3.11
N LEU A 186 -12.62 -18.07 2.78
CA LEU A 186 -11.91 -19.33 2.96
C LEU A 186 -11.08 -19.37 4.26
N ALA A 187 -10.97 -18.25 4.99
CA ALA A 187 -10.34 -18.21 6.30
C ALA A 187 -11.02 -19.22 7.25
N GLY A 188 -10.22 -20.00 7.97
CA GLY A 188 -10.69 -21.11 8.81
C GLY A 188 -10.85 -22.45 8.09
N ARG A 189 -10.99 -22.46 6.74
CA ARG A 189 -10.96 -23.69 5.93
C ARG A 189 -9.59 -24.00 5.37
N TRP A 190 -8.84 -22.94 5.03
CA TRP A 190 -7.49 -23.03 4.49
C TRP A 190 -6.47 -22.43 5.47
N PRO A 191 -5.30 -23.06 5.61
CA PRO A 191 -4.21 -22.47 6.39
C PRO A 191 -3.71 -21.21 5.72
N ALA A 192 -3.24 -20.24 6.53
CA ALA A 192 -2.78 -18.94 6.03
C ALA A 192 -1.65 -19.07 4.99
N GLU A 193 -0.81 -20.10 5.13
CA GLU A 193 0.28 -20.39 4.21
C GLU A 193 -0.18 -20.63 2.77
N ARG A 194 -1.35 -21.26 2.57
CA ARG A 194 -1.90 -21.47 1.23
C ARG A 194 -2.17 -20.15 0.52
N PHE A 195 -2.73 -19.16 1.23
CA PHE A 195 -2.98 -17.85 0.66
C PHE A 195 -1.67 -17.14 0.30
N LEU A 196 -0.62 -17.28 1.14
CA LEU A 196 0.69 -16.71 0.88
C LEU A 196 1.32 -17.30 -0.39
N TYR A 197 1.36 -18.63 -0.50
CA TYR A 197 1.99 -19.30 -1.64
C TYR A 197 1.20 -19.16 -2.94
N ILE A 198 -0.12 -19.29 -2.90
CA ILE A 198 -0.97 -19.13 -4.09
C ILE A 198 -0.92 -17.68 -4.56
N GLY A 199 -1.11 -16.71 -3.65
CA GLY A 199 -1.11 -15.29 -4.02
C GLY A 199 0.22 -14.81 -4.58
N SER A 200 1.35 -15.16 -3.92
CA SER A 200 2.68 -14.79 -4.41
C SER A 200 3.12 -15.59 -5.63
N GLY A 201 2.70 -16.86 -5.74
CA GLY A 201 2.95 -17.69 -6.92
C GLY A 201 2.23 -17.15 -8.16
N LEU A 202 0.97 -16.74 -8.01
CA LEU A 202 0.22 -16.02 -9.07
C LEU A 202 0.94 -14.72 -9.45
N GLY A 203 1.36 -13.93 -8.44
CA GLY A 203 2.10 -12.69 -8.69
C GLY A 203 3.37 -12.92 -9.49
N LEU A 204 4.19 -13.91 -9.11
CA LEU A 204 5.44 -14.24 -9.80
C LEU A 204 5.19 -14.77 -11.22
N GLY A 205 4.24 -15.70 -11.38
CA GLY A 205 3.91 -16.28 -12.69
C GLY A 205 3.38 -15.22 -13.66
N LEU A 206 2.49 -14.32 -13.20
CA LEU A 206 1.93 -13.26 -14.03
C LEU A 206 2.95 -12.14 -14.32
N ALA A 207 3.85 -11.82 -13.39
CA ALA A 207 4.95 -10.88 -13.65
C ALA A 207 5.91 -11.45 -14.73
N THR A 208 6.20 -12.76 -14.68
CA THR A 208 7.00 -13.43 -15.71
C THR A 208 6.27 -13.46 -17.05
N LEU A 209 4.97 -13.76 -17.05
CA LEU A 209 4.14 -13.71 -18.26
C LEU A 209 4.10 -12.28 -18.84
N PHE A 210 3.97 -11.26 -18.00
CA PHE A 210 4.03 -9.86 -18.42
C PHE A 210 5.36 -9.51 -19.10
N LEU A 211 6.49 -9.98 -18.53
CA LEU A 211 7.80 -9.82 -19.15
C LEU A 211 7.86 -10.48 -20.54
N CYS A 212 7.37 -11.72 -20.67
CA CYS A 212 7.35 -12.43 -21.96
C CYS A 212 6.50 -11.70 -23.01
N ILE A 213 5.30 -11.23 -22.61
CA ILE A 213 4.40 -10.49 -23.49
C ILE A 213 5.03 -9.18 -23.95
N GLN A 214 5.72 -8.47 -23.06
CA GLN A 214 6.46 -7.25 -23.40
C GLN A 214 7.62 -7.52 -24.35
N ALA A 215 8.40 -8.58 -24.12
CA ALA A 215 9.52 -8.96 -24.99
C ALA A 215 9.06 -9.37 -26.40
N LEU A 216 7.88 -9.98 -26.52
CA LEU A 216 7.29 -10.38 -27.82
C LEU A 216 6.52 -9.25 -28.50
N GLY A 217 6.31 -8.10 -27.86
CA GLY A 217 5.53 -7.00 -28.42
C GLY A 217 4.03 -7.28 -28.55
N TRP A 218 3.49 -8.25 -27.78
CA TRP A 218 2.09 -8.68 -27.88
C TRP A 218 1.16 -7.98 -26.88
N LEU A 219 1.64 -6.91 -26.26
CA LEU A 219 0.83 -6.20 -25.26
C LEU A 219 -0.37 -5.53 -25.92
N SER A 220 -1.55 -5.80 -25.38
CA SER A 220 -2.80 -5.14 -25.72
C SER A 220 -3.51 -4.63 -24.47
N ALA A 221 -4.39 -3.63 -24.63
CA ALA A 221 -5.11 -3.04 -23.51
C ALA A 221 -5.92 -4.06 -22.68
N PRO A 222 -6.72 -4.98 -23.28
CA PRO A 222 -7.45 -5.98 -22.51
C PRO A 222 -6.53 -6.97 -21.82
N LEU A 223 -5.38 -7.31 -22.43
CA LEU A 223 -4.41 -8.23 -21.84
C LEU A 223 -3.71 -7.60 -20.64
N LEU A 224 -3.29 -6.33 -20.73
CA LEU A 224 -2.73 -5.59 -19.62
C LEU A 224 -3.72 -5.51 -18.46
N LEU A 225 -4.98 -5.18 -18.73
CA LEU A 225 -6.02 -5.11 -17.71
C LEU A 225 -6.21 -6.45 -17.01
N ALA A 226 -6.33 -7.54 -17.77
CA ALA A 226 -6.50 -8.89 -17.21
C ALA A 226 -5.30 -9.29 -16.33
N LEU A 227 -4.06 -9.08 -16.83
CA LEU A 227 -2.84 -9.37 -16.09
C LEU A 227 -2.80 -8.62 -14.76
N MET A 228 -3.07 -7.31 -14.76
CA MET A 228 -3.00 -6.48 -13.56
C MET A 228 -4.09 -6.83 -12.54
N VAL A 229 -5.32 -7.10 -13.00
CA VAL A 229 -6.42 -7.52 -12.12
C VAL A 229 -6.11 -8.86 -11.45
N VAL A 230 -5.63 -9.86 -12.21
CA VAL A 230 -5.32 -11.18 -11.63
C VAL A 230 -4.08 -11.13 -10.74
N MET A 231 -3.08 -10.32 -11.09
CA MET A 231 -1.89 -10.13 -10.26
C MET A 231 -2.25 -9.49 -8.91
N THR A 232 -3.08 -8.44 -8.93
CA THR A 232 -3.54 -7.79 -7.70
C THR A 232 -4.53 -8.64 -6.90
N PHE A 233 -5.28 -9.53 -7.55
CA PHE A 233 -6.05 -10.56 -6.85
C PHE A 233 -5.14 -11.47 -6.00
N GLY A 234 -4.01 -11.93 -6.56
CA GLY A 234 -3.00 -12.69 -5.80
C GLY A 234 -2.44 -11.89 -4.62
N ALA A 235 -2.11 -10.60 -4.82
CA ALA A 235 -1.66 -9.72 -3.75
C ALA A 235 -2.72 -9.53 -2.65
N GLY A 236 -3.99 -9.39 -3.04
CA GLY A 236 -5.13 -9.31 -2.12
C GLY A 236 -5.36 -10.58 -1.30
N MET A 237 -4.97 -11.75 -1.86
CA MET A 237 -4.98 -13.00 -1.11
C MET A 237 -3.84 -13.07 -0.09
N ALA A 238 -2.62 -12.72 -0.49
CA ALA A 238 -1.43 -12.87 0.34
C ALA A 238 -1.35 -11.83 1.47
N SER A 239 -1.71 -10.58 1.21
CA SER A 239 -1.50 -9.45 2.13
C SER A 239 -2.14 -9.63 3.52
N PRO A 240 -3.44 -9.95 3.68
CA PRO A 240 -4.04 -10.13 5.00
C PRO A 240 -3.48 -11.36 5.72
N ALA A 241 -3.15 -12.42 5.00
CA ALA A 241 -2.55 -13.61 5.57
C ALA A 241 -1.13 -13.34 6.10
N ALA A 242 -0.32 -12.56 5.36
CA ALA A 242 1.02 -12.16 5.77
C ALA A 242 1.01 -11.29 7.03
N LEU A 243 0.12 -10.29 7.09
CA LEU A 243 -0.05 -9.46 8.28
C LEU A 243 -0.45 -10.31 9.49
N SER A 244 -1.43 -11.20 9.33
CA SER A 244 -1.88 -12.09 10.41
C SER A 244 -0.73 -12.97 10.93
N ARG A 245 0.09 -13.54 10.02
CA ARG A 245 1.25 -14.36 10.40
C ARG A 245 2.37 -13.54 11.04
N ALA A 246 2.63 -12.35 10.54
CA ALA A 246 3.60 -11.44 11.15
C ALA A 246 3.21 -11.08 12.59
N LEU A 247 1.96 -10.65 12.80
CA LEU A 247 1.46 -10.32 14.15
C LEU A 247 1.41 -11.55 15.07
N GLY A 248 1.05 -12.73 14.54
CA GLY A 248 1.06 -13.99 15.29
C GLY A 248 2.46 -14.48 15.68
N ALA A 249 3.52 -13.95 15.08
CA ALA A 249 4.91 -14.22 15.44
C ALA A 249 5.43 -13.30 16.57
N THR A 250 4.59 -12.42 17.12
CA THR A 250 4.94 -11.44 18.16
C THR A 250 4.07 -11.62 19.40
N THR A 251 4.50 -11.01 20.51
CA THR A 251 3.68 -10.99 21.74
C THR A 251 2.55 -9.98 21.62
N PRO A 252 1.41 -10.18 22.30
CA PRO A 252 0.29 -9.22 22.30
C PRO A 252 0.69 -7.80 22.70
N ALA A 253 1.67 -7.66 23.60
CA ALA A 253 2.18 -6.37 24.06
C ALA A 253 2.87 -5.56 22.94
N LEU A 254 3.46 -6.23 21.96
CA LEU A 254 4.17 -5.63 20.82
C LEU A 254 3.32 -5.54 19.56
N ALA A 255 2.08 -6.03 19.57
CA ALA A 255 1.25 -6.12 18.36
C ALA A 255 1.04 -4.76 17.68
N GLY A 256 0.87 -3.67 18.43
CA GLY A 256 0.73 -2.32 17.90
C GLY A 256 2.01 -1.84 17.20
N THR A 257 3.17 -2.02 17.86
CA THR A 257 4.49 -1.67 17.31
C THR A 257 4.81 -2.52 16.08
N ALA A 258 4.48 -3.81 16.11
CA ALA A 258 4.65 -4.74 15.00
C ALA A 258 3.79 -4.34 13.78
N ALA A 259 2.53 -3.96 13.99
CA ALA A 259 1.66 -3.48 12.91
C ALA A 259 2.18 -2.16 12.29
N GLY A 260 2.71 -1.24 13.12
CA GLY A 260 3.34 -0.01 12.63
C GLY A 260 4.58 -0.29 11.80
N LEU A 261 5.48 -1.17 12.28
CA LEU A 261 6.69 -1.56 11.55
C LEU A 261 6.37 -2.28 10.24
N TYR A 262 5.35 -3.15 10.26
CA TYR A 262 4.85 -3.80 9.05
C TYR A 262 4.35 -2.78 8.00
N GLY A 263 3.55 -1.80 8.42
CA GLY A 263 3.08 -0.73 7.54
C GLY A 263 4.21 0.13 6.98
N PHE A 264 5.23 0.44 7.81
CA PHE A 264 6.44 1.13 7.36
C PHE A 264 7.18 0.30 6.29
N ALA A 265 7.39 -0.99 6.53
CA ALA A 265 8.05 -1.89 5.58
C ALA A 265 7.30 -1.97 4.24
N GLN A 266 5.95 -1.97 4.26
CA GLN A 266 5.13 -1.90 3.05
C GLN A 266 5.43 -0.62 2.26
N MET A 267 5.37 0.55 2.88
CA MET A 267 5.60 1.81 2.20
C MET A 267 7.04 1.95 1.70
N ALA A 268 8.02 1.51 2.48
CA ALA A 268 9.42 1.49 2.08
C ALA A 268 9.64 0.58 0.86
N MET A 269 9.04 -0.61 0.87
CA MET A 269 9.15 -1.55 -0.25
C MET A 269 8.47 -1.03 -1.52
N GLY A 270 7.33 -0.35 -1.37
CA GLY A 270 6.65 0.35 -2.46
C GLY A 270 7.51 1.46 -3.07
N ALA A 271 8.17 2.25 -2.23
CA ALA A 271 9.09 3.29 -2.67
C ALA A 271 10.30 2.71 -3.41
N VAL A 272 10.91 1.64 -2.89
CA VAL A 272 12.03 0.93 -3.56
C VAL A 272 11.57 0.39 -4.91
N GLY A 273 10.42 -0.27 -4.98
CA GLY A 273 9.89 -0.81 -6.24
C GLY A 273 9.63 0.28 -7.29
N THR A 274 9.09 1.43 -6.87
CA THR A 274 8.88 2.59 -7.74
C THR A 274 10.20 3.19 -8.22
N MET A 275 11.20 3.29 -7.33
CA MET A 275 12.52 3.82 -7.65
C MET A 275 13.27 2.93 -8.64
N LEU A 276 13.22 1.61 -8.47
CA LEU A 276 13.90 0.65 -9.34
C LEU A 276 13.43 0.76 -10.80
N VAL A 277 12.15 1.02 -11.01
CA VAL A 277 11.61 1.23 -12.35
C VAL A 277 12.17 2.48 -13.03
N GLY A 278 12.47 3.51 -12.25
CA GLY A 278 13.03 4.77 -12.78
C GLY A 278 14.45 4.64 -13.36
N PHE A 279 15.18 3.57 -13.05
CA PHE A 279 16.51 3.30 -13.62
C PHE A 279 16.48 2.55 -14.96
N GLY A 280 15.32 2.06 -15.39
CA GLY A 280 15.20 1.30 -16.64
C GLY A 280 15.00 2.20 -17.86
N GLU A 281 15.72 1.94 -18.96
CA GLU A 281 15.56 2.65 -20.22
C GLU A 281 14.17 2.42 -20.85
N VAL A 282 13.61 1.21 -20.67
CA VAL A 282 12.27 0.85 -21.12
C VAL A 282 11.37 0.61 -19.91
N PRO A 283 10.50 1.58 -19.56
CA PRO A 283 9.71 1.54 -18.31
C PRO A 283 8.87 0.28 -18.14
N ALA A 284 8.30 -0.26 -19.23
CA ALA A 284 7.48 -1.47 -19.17
C ALA A 284 8.28 -2.74 -18.84
N LEU A 285 9.49 -2.88 -19.40
CA LEU A 285 10.41 -3.98 -19.07
C LEU A 285 10.93 -3.84 -17.63
N ALA A 286 11.34 -2.64 -17.25
CA ALA A 286 11.77 -2.35 -15.88
C ALA A 286 10.67 -2.67 -14.86
N CYS A 287 9.41 -2.36 -15.19
CA CYS A 287 8.25 -2.73 -14.37
C CYS A 287 8.14 -4.26 -14.22
N ALA A 288 8.18 -5.02 -15.31
CA ALA A 288 8.06 -6.46 -15.29
C ALA A 288 9.18 -7.12 -14.48
N VAL A 289 10.44 -6.72 -14.70
CA VAL A 289 11.60 -7.23 -13.97
C VAL A 289 11.50 -6.90 -12.47
N THR A 290 11.15 -5.65 -12.13
CA THR A 290 10.98 -5.25 -10.73
C THR A 290 9.86 -6.05 -10.05
N GLN A 291 8.74 -6.29 -10.73
CA GLN A 291 7.66 -7.12 -10.20
C GLN A 291 8.10 -8.58 -9.97
N ILE A 292 8.89 -9.17 -10.88
CA ILE A 292 9.47 -10.50 -10.70
C ILE A 292 10.38 -10.54 -9.47
N CYS A 293 11.27 -9.57 -9.31
CA CYS A 293 12.17 -9.48 -8.16
C CYS A 293 11.40 -9.36 -6.84
N ILE A 294 10.40 -8.47 -6.79
CA ILE A 294 9.60 -8.23 -5.58
C ILE A 294 8.76 -9.47 -5.23
N THR A 295 8.07 -10.08 -6.21
CA THR A 295 7.23 -11.26 -5.94
C THR A 295 8.06 -12.51 -5.65
N GLY A 296 9.22 -12.65 -6.28
CA GLY A 296 10.22 -13.70 -5.97
C GLY A 296 10.77 -13.55 -4.55
N LEU A 297 11.10 -12.31 -4.13
CA LEU A 297 11.52 -12.02 -2.76
C LEU A 297 10.40 -12.31 -1.75
N ALA A 298 9.14 -12.02 -2.09
CA ALA A 298 8.01 -12.38 -1.24
C ALA A 298 7.93 -13.89 -1.01
N LEU A 299 8.00 -14.67 -2.08
CA LEU A 299 7.89 -16.13 -2.02
C LEU A 299 9.05 -16.76 -1.24
N SER A 300 10.28 -16.28 -1.46
CA SER A 300 11.47 -16.74 -0.73
C SER A 300 11.40 -16.39 0.76
N SER A 301 10.92 -15.18 1.09
CA SER A 301 10.71 -14.75 2.48
C SER A 301 9.69 -15.63 3.21
N TYR A 302 8.59 -16.02 2.56
CA TYR A 302 7.61 -16.91 3.17
C TYR A 302 8.16 -18.33 3.37
N ARG A 303 8.96 -18.86 2.43
CA ARG A 303 9.64 -20.15 2.59
C ARG A 303 10.61 -20.12 3.77
N PHE A 304 11.38 -19.05 3.89
CA PHE A 304 12.29 -18.85 5.01
C PHE A 304 11.53 -18.78 6.34
N ALA A 305 10.43 -18.00 6.40
CA ALA A 305 9.59 -17.91 7.59
C ALA A 305 9.00 -19.26 8.03
N ALA A 306 8.65 -20.12 7.07
CA ALA A 306 8.15 -21.47 7.34
C ALA A 306 9.24 -22.41 7.88
N ALA A 307 10.50 -22.20 7.50
CA ALA A 307 11.64 -22.98 8.00
C ALA A 307 12.13 -22.52 9.39
N CYS A 308 11.77 -21.31 9.84
CA CYS A 308 12.16 -20.81 11.16
C CYS A 308 11.38 -21.52 12.28
N PRO A 309 12.06 -22.01 13.34
CA PRO A 309 11.41 -22.65 14.47
C PRO A 309 10.44 -21.68 15.19
N VAL A 310 9.31 -22.20 15.65
CA VAL A 310 8.41 -21.47 16.53
C VAL A 310 9.11 -21.37 17.88
N LYS A 311 9.60 -20.19 18.27
CA LYS A 311 10.02 -20.00 19.66
C LYS A 311 8.75 -20.08 20.51
N SER A 312 8.66 -21.14 21.31
CA SER A 312 7.65 -21.36 22.34
C SER A 312 7.79 -20.29 23.45
#